data_9754c6804e5348b2c68da6114f6278eb
#
_entry.id   9754c6804e5348b2c68da6114f6278eb
#
_cell.length_a   1.000
_cell.length_b   1.000
_cell.length_c   1.000
_cell.angle_alpha   90.00
_cell.angle_beta   90.00
_cell.angle_gamma   90.00
#
_symmetry.space_group_name_H-M   'P 1'
#
loop_
_entity.id
_entity.type
_entity.pdbx_description
1 polymer ?
#
loop_
_entity_poly.entity_id
_entity_poly.type
_entity_poly.pdbx_seq_one_letter_code
_entity_poly.pdbx_strand_id
1 'polypeptide(L)'
;MKQPTWKWISLFCAAAVFATLGSRPVQAELLEKSKKVAGTKVEYKVVLPNGYDPAKAYPAILAFGGGPQTMNTVDGVLNRNLRAEAEKRGYIVIAPAAPDGEMFFENGARIFPEFLKMILADYKIEDNKFHIAGPSNGGIAAFHVAAQNPQYFLSITAFPGYMWEPSPAKLQAISKMCVFMYVGENDPYMWHDEMKREAEVLRGEGTVARYTVEKGQPHRMETLGGAGAGRLFEGFEEARKSCRQ
;
A
#
# COMPACT_ATOMS: atom_id res chain seq x y z
N MET A 1 47.46 46.27 66.21
CA MET A 1 46.69 46.58 64.99
C MET A 1 46.60 45.31 64.19
N LYS A 2 45.44 44.68 64.17
CA LYS A 2 45.19 43.40 63.42
C LYS A 2 44.44 43.74 62.12
N GLN A 3 44.95 43.35 60.96
CA GLN A 3 44.30 43.53 59.68
C GLN A 3 43.29 42.40 59.44
N PRO A 4 42.15 42.64 58.79
CA PRO A 4 41.16 41.61 58.48
C PRO A 4 41.47 40.95 57.12
N THR A 5 41.48 39.62 57.12
CA THR A 5 41.60 38.78 55.90
C THR A 5 40.26 38.62 55.23
N TRP A 6 40.09 39.15 53.99
CA TRP A 6 38.94 38.93 53.14
C TRP A 6 39.12 37.59 52.42
N LYS A 7 38.13 36.66 52.66
CA LYS A 7 37.98 35.42 51.91
C LYS A 7 37.13 35.71 50.70
N TRP A 8 37.70 35.53 49.52
CA TRP A 8 36.98 35.53 48.26
C TRP A 8 36.23 34.18 48.11
N ILE A 9 34.90 34.22 48.08
CA ILE A 9 34.05 33.08 47.75
C ILE A 9 33.86 33.11 46.24
N SER A 10 34.50 32.21 45.50
CA SER A 10 34.30 32.02 44.07
C SER A 10 33.01 31.22 43.84
N LEU A 11 31.96 31.87 43.37
CA LEU A 11 30.74 31.22 42.88
C LEU A 11 31.05 30.57 41.51
N PHE A 12 31.17 29.25 41.50
CA PHE A 12 31.15 28.50 40.24
C PHE A 12 29.70 28.38 39.75
N CYS A 13 29.32 29.17 38.74
CA CYS A 13 28.08 28.96 37.96
C CYS A 13 28.31 27.75 37.03
N ALA A 14 27.78 26.59 37.39
CA ALA A 14 27.73 25.44 36.49
C ALA A 14 26.61 25.71 35.45
N ALA A 15 26.99 26.11 34.26
CA ALA A 15 26.07 26.18 33.13
C ALA A 15 25.75 24.74 32.69
N ALA A 16 24.55 24.27 33.02
CA ALA A 16 24.02 23.02 32.49
C ALA A 16 23.72 23.19 30.99
N VAL A 17 24.57 22.67 30.12
CA VAL A 17 24.31 22.58 28.70
C VAL A 17 23.29 21.45 28.49
N PHE A 18 22.03 21.80 28.34
CA PHE A 18 21.02 20.86 27.83
C PHE A 18 21.31 20.61 26.35
N ALA A 19 22.03 19.52 26.06
CA ALA A 19 22.12 18.99 24.71
C ALA A 19 20.72 18.49 24.33
N THR A 20 20.00 19.28 23.53
CA THR A 20 18.80 18.79 22.84
C THR A 20 19.27 17.73 21.86
N LEU A 21 19.09 16.47 22.21
CA LEU A 21 19.18 15.35 21.27
C LEU A 21 18.09 15.56 20.22
N GLY A 22 18.42 16.32 19.18
CA GLY A 22 17.60 16.43 17.99
C GLY A 22 17.46 15.03 17.40
N SER A 23 16.28 14.42 17.55
CA SER A 23 15.93 13.18 16.86
C SER A 23 16.11 13.42 15.37
N ARG A 24 17.11 12.78 14.76
CA ARG A 24 17.24 12.77 13.29
C ARG A 24 15.94 12.20 12.75
N PRO A 25 15.34 12.82 11.72
CA PRO A 25 14.18 12.23 11.06
C PRO A 25 14.57 10.82 10.61
N VAL A 26 13.79 9.82 11.02
CA VAL A 26 13.98 8.44 10.57
C VAL A 26 13.74 8.45 9.07
N GLN A 27 14.75 8.07 8.31
CA GLN A 27 14.66 7.97 6.85
C GLN A 27 13.72 6.81 6.49
N ALA A 28 13.04 6.93 5.35
CA ALA A 28 12.23 5.84 4.82
C ALA A 28 13.04 4.54 4.69
N GLU A 29 12.43 3.43 4.99
CA GLU A 29 13.09 2.13 5.02
C GLU A 29 12.36 1.12 4.11
N LEU A 30 13.14 0.34 3.34
CA LEU A 30 12.64 -0.82 2.61
C LEU A 30 13.15 -2.08 3.31
N LEU A 31 12.22 -2.83 3.90
CA LEU A 31 12.50 -4.06 4.61
C LEU A 31 12.20 -5.27 3.70
N GLU A 32 13.12 -6.23 3.66
CA GLU A 32 12.90 -7.54 3.07
C GLU A 32 12.60 -8.55 4.18
N LYS A 33 11.50 -9.23 4.08
CA LYS A 33 11.01 -10.14 5.12
C LYS A 33 10.59 -11.49 4.53
N SER A 34 10.68 -12.51 5.38
CA SER A 34 10.20 -13.85 5.07
C SER A 34 9.56 -14.44 6.33
N LYS A 35 8.37 -15.01 6.20
CA LYS A 35 7.62 -15.66 7.27
C LYS A 35 6.95 -16.93 6.78
N LYS A 36 6.76 -17.87 7.66
CA LYS A 36 5.89 -19.03 7.39
C LYS A 36 4.45 -18.62 7.70
N VAL A 37 3.58 -18.67 6.70
CA VAL A 37 2.18 -18.26 6.75
C VAL A 37 1.34 -19.36 6.12
N ALA A 38 0.30 -19.83 6.79
CA ALA A 38 -0.54 -20.95 6.34
C ALA A 38 0.28 -22.18 5.86
N GLY A 39 1.36 -22.49 6.59
CA GLY A 39 2.23 -23.61 6.27
C GLY A 39 3.29 -23.36 5.19
N THR A 40 3.25 -22.23 4.49
CA THR A 40 4.11 -21.90 3.35
C THR A 40 5.05 -20.74 3.66
N LYS A 41 6.25 -20.72 3.08
CA LYS A 41 7.18 -19.59 3.15
C LYS A 41 6.69 -18.48 2.26
N VAL A 42 6.39 -17.32 2.83
CA VAL A 42 6.02 -16.10 2.11
C VAL A 42 7.15 -15.08 2.23
N GLU A 43 7.68 -14.66 1.10
CA GLU A 43 8.64 -13.56 1.01
C GLU A 43 7.87 -12.28 0.68
N TYR A 44 8.21 -11.18 1.35
CA TYR A 44 7.53 -9.90 1.14
C TYR A 44 8.43 -8.72 1.47
N LYS A 45 8.12 -7.57 0.87
CA LYS A 45 8.77 -6.30 1.18
C LYS A 45 7.82 -5.38 1.92
N VAL A 46 8.40 -4.56 2.80
CA VAL A 46 7.66 -3.51 3.52
C VAL A 46 8.37 -2.19 3.29
N VAL A 47 7.65 -1.21 2.75
CA VAL A 47 8.09 0.19 2.68
C VAL A 47 7.55 0.90 3.90
N LEU A 48 8.41 1.48 4.72
CA LEU A 48 8.05 2.36 5.82
C LEU A 48 8.23 3.82 5.39
N PRO A 49 7.31 4.72 5.75
CA PRO A 49 7.40 6.11 5.34
C PRO A 49 8.51 6.88 6.04
N ASN A 50 8.84 8.04 5.50
CA ASN A 50 9.72 8.99 6.19
C ASN A 50 9.15 9.36 7.56
N GLY A 51 9.99 9.31 8.60
CA GLY A 51 9.56 9.60 9.97
C GLY A 51 8.65 8.55 10.58
N TYR A 52 8.74 7.30 10.15
CA TYR A 52 7.96 6.20 10.72
C TYR A 52 8.15 6.10 12.24
N ASP A 53 7.03 6.02 12.95
CA ASP A 53 6.94 5.86 14.40
C ASP A 53 6.02 4.66 14.70
N PRO A 54 6.51 3.56 15.28
CA PRO A 54 5.69 2.37 15.55
C PRO A 54 4.54 2.61 16.54
N ALA A 55 4.54 3.76 17.23
CA ALA A 55 3.45 4.14 18.12
C ALA A 55 2.24 4.72 17.37
N LYS A 56 2.41 5.17 16.12
CA LYS A 56 1.36 5.79 15.29
C LYS A 56 0.72 4.80 14.33
N ALA A 57 -0.54 5.04 13.98
CA ALA A 57 -1.22 4.33 12.91
C ALA A 57 -1.00 5.03 11.56
N TYR A 58 -0.86 4.24 10.50
CA TYR A 58 -0.60 4.70 9.13
C TYR A 58 -1.61 4.11 8.14
N PRO A 59 -1.99 4.86 7.09
CA PRO A 59 -2.66 4.25 5.95
C PRO A 59 -1.72 3.22 5.31
N ALA A 60 -2.28 2.10 4.84
CA ALA A 60 -1.46 1.01 4.30
C ALA A 60 -1.99 0.50 2.96
N ILE A 61 -1.05 0.08 2.11
CA ILE A 61 -1.32 -0.51 0.79
C ILE A 61 -0.80 -1.94 0.79
N LEU A 62 -1.67 -2.91 0.47
CA LEU A 62 -1.26 -4.24 0.05
C LEU A 62 -1.06 -4.21 -1.46
N ALA A 63 0.18 -4.40 -1.91
CA ALA A 63 0.56 -4.22 -3.30
C ALA A 63 0.98 -5.55 -3.95
N PHE A 64 0.50 -5.79 -5.16
CA PHE A 64 0.85 -6.97 -5.93
C PHE A 64 1.66 -6.63 -7.18
N GLY A 65 2.68 -7.44 -7.48
CA GLY A 65 3.36 -7.39 -8.75
C GLY A 65 2.47 -7.90 -9.89
N GLY A 66 2.73 -7.46 -11.11
CA GLY A 66 2.12 -8.05 -12.32
C GLY A 66 2.80 -9.38 -12.72
N GLY A 67 2.38 -9.95 -13.86
CA GLY A 67 2.95 -11.18 -14.37
C GLY A 67 2.95 -12.33 -13.38
N PRO A 68 4.07 -13.04 -13.17
CA PRO A 68 4.13 -14.21 -12.29
C PRO A 68 4.18 -13.88 -10.79
N GLN A 69 4.01 -12.63 -10.41
CA GLN A 69 3.96 -12.14 -9.02
C GLN A 69 5.18 -12.56 -8.17
N THR A 70 6.35 -12.67 -8.79
CA THR A 70 7.64 -12.95 -8.14
C THR A 70 8.18 -11.72 -7.41
N MET A 71 9.25 -11.90 -6.62
CA MET A 71 9.92 -10.78 -5.95
C MET A 71 10.45 -9.72 -6.94
N ASN A 72 10.88 -10.11 -8.15
CA ASN A 72 11.26 -9.15 -9.19
C ASN A 72 10.10 -8.28 -9.64
N THR A 73 8.88 -8.82 -9.72
CA THR A 73 7.69 -8.03 -10.08
C THR A 73 7.19 -7.20 -8.90
N VAL A 74 7.43 -7.63 -7.66
CA VAL A 74 7.26 -6.81 -6.45
C VAL A 74 8.19 -5.59 -6.51
N ASP A 75 9.47 -5.78 -6.81
CA ASP A 75 10.41 -4.67 -6.99
C ASP A 75 9.96 -3.72 -8.10
N GLY A 76 9.45 -4.28 -9.19
CA GLY A 76 8.93 -3.51 -10.31
C GLY A 76 7.80 -2.56 -9.90
N VAL A 77 6.78 -3.05 -9.21
CA VAL A 77 5.64 -2.23 -8.77
C VAL A 77 6.03 -1.24 -7.67
N LEU A 78 6.88 -1.64 -6.73
CA LEU A 78 7.37 -0.74 -5.69
C LEU A 78 8.16 0.42 -6.29
N ASN A 79 9.21 0.14 -7.05
CA ASN A 79 10.12 1.17 -7.56
C ASN A 79 9.47 2.08 -8.60
N ARG A 80 8.52 1.56 -9.39
CA ARG A 80 7.87 2.32 -10.44
C ARG A 80 6.67 3.12 -9.96
N ASN A 81 5.81 2.51 -9.13
CA ASN A 81 4.47 3.01 -8.90
C ASN A 81 4.20 3.46 -7.46
N LEU A 82 4.86 2.89 -6.46
CA LEU A 82 4.38 3.07 -5.10
C LEU A 82 5.40 3.65 -4.12
N ARG A 83 6.65 3.20 -4.14
CA ARG A 83 7.61 3.46 -3.07
C ARG A 83 7.83 4.95 -2.81
N ALA A 84 8.20 5.74 -3.83
CA ALA A 84 8.56 7.14 -3.65
C ALA A 84 7.40 7.99 -3.09
N GLU A 85 6.17 7.75 -3.57
CA GLU A 85 5.00 8.47 -3.08
C GLU A 85 4.56 7.98 -1.69
N ALA A 86 4.69 6.68 -1.40
CA ALA A 86 4.40 6.12 -0.07
C ALA A 86 5.33 6.69 1.00
N GLU A 87 6.64 6.71 0.73
CA GLU A 87 7.65 7.30 1.61
C GLU A 87 7.35 8.77 1.93
N LYS A 88 6.95 9.53 0.91
CA LYS A 88 6.64 10.96 1.01
C LYS A 88 5.30 11.24 1.71
N ARG A 89 4.26 10.45 1.41
CA ARG A 89 2.88 10.69 1.86
C ARG A 89 2.51 10.00 3.15
N GLY A 90 3.43 9.25 3.77
CA GLY A 90 3.19 8.60 5.04
C GLY A 90 2.39 7.29 4.94
N TYR A 91 2.56 6.52 3.85
CA TYR A 91 1.93 5.21 3.69
C TYR A 91 2.90 4.07 4.01
N ILE A 92 2.41 3.03 4.65
CA ILE A 92 3.09 1.73 4.69
C ILE A 92 2.69 0.95 3.43
N VAL A 93 3.65 0.34 2.73
CA VAL A 93 3.34 -0.59 1.62
C VAL A 93 3.82 -1.98 1.97
N ILE A 94 2.95 -2.96 1.87
CA ILE A 94 3.25 -4.37 2.05
C ILE A 94 3.11 -5.07 0.70
N ALA A 95 4.18 -5.71 0.22
CA ALA A 95 4.19 -6.29 -1.11
C ALA A 95 4.73 -7.74 -1.07
N PRO A 96 3.84 -8.75 -0.95
CA PRO A 96 4.24 -10.15 -0.97
C PRO A 96 4.51 -10.65 -2.40
N ALA A 97 5.44 -11.59 -2.52
CA ALA A 97 5.57 -12.45 -3.69
C ALA A 97 4.66 -13.67 -3.57
N ALA A 98 4.16 -14.14 -4.70
CA ALA A 98 3.34 -15.35 -4.75
C ALA A 98 4.13 -16.57 -4.27
N PRO A 99 3.63 -17.29 -3.26
CA PRO A 99 4.32 -18.43 -2.72
C PRO A 99 4.23 -19.64 -3.66
N ASP A 100 5.28 -20.44 -3.71
CA ASP A 100 5.32 -21.68 -4.48
C ASP A 100 5.03 -21.52 -5.99
N GLY A 101 5.13 -20.27 -6.53
CA GLY A 101 4.81 -19.94 -7.91
C GLY A 101 3.32 -19.88 -8.22
N GLU A 102 2.45 -19.99 -7.21
CA GLU A 102 0.99 -19.94 -7.38
C GLU A 102 0.45 -18.51 -7.22
N MET A 103 -0.18 -17.99 -8.27
CA MET A 103 -0.64 -16.60 -8.28
C MET A 103 -1.74 -16.33 -7.25
N PHE A 104 -1.85 -15.06 -6.84
CA PHE A 104 -2.79 -14.64 -5.80
C PHE A 104 -4.26 -14.58 -6.25
N PHE A 105 -4.58 -14.80 -7.49
CA PHE A 105 -5.94 -15.03 -7.98
C PHE A 105 -6.24 -16.53 -8.21
N GLU A 106 -5.29 -17.38 -7.82
CA GLU A 106 -5.35 -18.83 -7.80
C GLU A 106 -5.17 -19.34 -6.35
N ASN A 107 -4.54 -20.48 -6.17
CA ASN A 107 -4.30 -21.08 -4.88
C ASN A 107 -3.33 -20.26 -3.96
N GLY A 108 -2.54 -19.36 -4.52
CA GLY A 108 -1.69 -18.45 -3.75
C GLY A 108 -2.46 -17.55 -2.77
N ALA A 109 -3.75 -17.30 -3.05
CA ALA A 109 -4.60 -16.49 -2.17
C ALA A 109 -4.84 -17.11 -0.78
N ARG A 110 -4.61 -18.40 -0.61
CA ARG A 110 -4.81 -19.13 0.67
C ARG A 110 -4.07 -18.55 1.86
N ILE A 111 -3.00 -17.79 1.62
CA ILE A 111 -2.20 -17.21 2.70
C ILE A 111 -2.87 -15.99 3.38
N PHE A 112 -3.75 -15.25 2.68
CA PHE A 112 -4.16 -13.91 3.12
C PHE A 112 -4.92 -13.85 4.44
N PRO A 113 -5.79 -14.80 4.82
CA PRO A 113 -6.45 -14.74 6.12
C PRO A 113 -5.45 -14.70 7.31
N GLU A 114 -4.33 -15.44 7.20
CA GLU A 114 -3.28 -15.43 8.22
C GLU A 114 -2.28 -14.31 8.01
N PHE A 115 -1.89 -14.02 6.75
CA PHE A 115 -0.94 -12.98 6.41
C PHE A 115 -1.43 -11.59 6.85
N LEU A 116 -2.70 -11.25 6.57
CA LEU A 116 -3.27 -9.95 6.95
C LEU A 116 -3.31 -9.78 8.48
N LYS A 117 -3.69 -10.82 9.22
CA LYS A 117 -3.66 -10.80 10.70
C LYS A 117 -2.24 -10.58 11.23
N MET A 118 -1.25 -11.24 10.64
CA MET A 118 0.15 -11.09 11.00
C MET A 118 0.63 -9.64 10.74
N ILE A 119 0.30 -9.07 9.60
CA ILE A 119 0.68 -7.67 9.27
C ILE A 119 0.03 -6.69 10.24
N LEU A 120 -1.25 -6.88 10.59
CA LEU A 120 -1.95 -6.03 11.58
C LEU A 120 -1.38 -6.18 13.00
N ALA A 121 -0.78 -7.30 13.33
CA ALA A 121 -0.06 -7.48 14.60
C ALA A 121 1.32 -6.79 14.61
N ASP A 122 2.01 -6.76 13.44
CA ASP A 122 3.34 -6.17 13.31
C ASP A 122 3.30 -4.63 13.13
N TYR A 123 2.22 -4.08 12.54
CA TYR A 123 2.10 -2.66 12.16
C TYR A 123 0.75 -2.08 12.57
N LYS A 124 0.77 -0.87 13.13
CA LYS A 124 -0.46 -0.11 13.41
C LYS A 124 -0.99 0.49 12.11
N ILE A 125 -2.06 -0.07 11.59
CA ILE A 125 -2.71 0.35 10.36
C ILE A 125 -4.03 1.04 10.70
N GLU A 126 -4.30 2.19 10.05
CA GLU A 126 -5.53 2.96 10.22
C GLU A 126 -6.76 2.06 9.96
N ASP A 127 -7.71 2.08 10.91
CA ASP A 127 -8.97 1.31 10.87
C ASP A 127 -8.80 -0.20 10.65
N ASN A 128 -7.57 -0.74 10.76
CA ASN A 128 -7.18 -2.10 10.38
C ASN A 128 -7.58 -2.46 8.94
N LYS A 129 -7.58 -1.47 8.04
CA LYS A 129 -7.96 -1.63 6.62
C LYS A 129 -6.85 -1.18 5.68
N PHE A 130 -6.70 -1.92 4.61
CA PHE A 130 -5.73 -1.67 3.55
C PHE A 130 -6.41 -1.09 2.30
N HIS A 131 -5.69 -0.30 1.55
CA HIS A 131 -5.86 -0.20 0.12
C HIS A 131 -5.22 -1.44 -0.51
N ILE A 132 -5.81 -1.99 -1.56
CA ILE A 132 -5.19 -3.10 -2.30
C ILE A 132 -4.98 -2.68 -3.75
N ALA A 133 -3.79 -2.93 -4.30
CA ALA A 133 -3.42 -2.38 -5.59
C ALA A 133 -2.45 -3.28 -6.37
N GLY A 134 -2.56 -3.26 -7.70
CA GLY A 134 -1.60 -3.91 -8.57
C GLY A 134 -1.86 -3.72 -10.06
N PRO A 135 -0.82 -3.91 -10.90
CA PRO A 135 -0.96 -3.95 -12.35
C PRO A 135 -1.19 -5.37 -12.87
N SER A 136 -1.96 -5.51 -13.94
CA SER A 136 -2.11 -6.77 -14.71
C SER A 136 -2.60 -7.91 -13.81
N ASN A 137 -1.91 -9.04 -13.76
CA ASN A 137 -2.22 -10.12 -12.82
C ASN A 137 -2.29 -9.65 -11.35
N GLY A 138 -1.53 -8.59 -11.00
CA GLY A 138 -1.64 -7.97 -9.68
C GLY A 138 -2.96 -7.23 -9.48
N GLY A 139 -3.53 -6.65 -10.52
CA GLY A 139 -4.86 -6.04 -10.50
C GLY A 139 -5.97 -7.09 -10.38
N ILE A 140 -5.87 -8.19 -11.12
CA ILE A 140 -6.78 -9.36 -10.98
C ILE A 140 -6.71 -9.91 -9.55
N ALA A 141 -5.48 -10.10 -9.02
CA ALA A 141 -5.26 -10.55 -7.65
C ALA A 141 -5.86 -9.60 -6.62
N ALA A 142 -5.80 -8.28 -6.85
CA ALA A 142 -6.38 -7.29 -5.95
C ALA A 142 -7.90 -7.48 -5.80
N PHE A 143 -8.61 -7.66 -6.90
CA PHE A 143 -10.05 -7.98 -6.85
C PHE A 143 -10.33 -9.31 -6.15
N HIS A 144 -9.57 -10.35 -6.49
CA HIS A 144 -9.78 -11.69 -5.94
C HIS A 144 -9.57 -11.73 -4.42
N VAL A 145 -8.46 -11.20 -3.94
CA VAL A 145 -8.11 -11.18 -2.52
C VAL A 145 -9.06 -10.28 -1.73
N ALA A 146 -9.45 -9.12 -2.28
CA ALA A 146 -10.40 -8.23 -1.65
C ALA A 146 -11.79 -8.87 -1.51
N ALA A 147 -12.28 -9.56 -2.53
CA ALA A 147 -13.57 -10.25 -2.49
C ALA A 147 -13.61 -11.41 -1.48
N GLN A 148 -12.47 -12.07 -1.26
CA GLN A 148 -12.36 -13.16 -0.26
C GLN A 148 -12.18 -12.66 1.17
N ASN A 149 -11.67 -11.45 1.36
CA ASN A 149 -11.32 -10.89 2.68
C ASN A 149 -11.86 -9.45 2.87
N PRO A 150 -13.14 -9.17 2.56
CA PRO A 150 -13.67 -7.82 2.41
C PRO A 150 -13.53 -6.94 3.65
N GLN A 151 -13.48 -7.54 4.83
CA GLN A 151 -13.35 -6.83 6.10
C GLN A 151 -12.03 -6.08 6.25
N TYR A 152 -11.00 -6.45 5.48
CA TYR A 152 -9.67 -5.86 5.57
C TYR A 152 -9.40 -4.75 4.56
N PHE A 153 -10.33 -4.48 3.62
CA PHE A 153 -10.03 -3.56 2.52
C PHE A 153 -10.97 -2.36 2.48
N LEU A 154 -10.37 -1.22 2.15
CA LEU A 154 -11.03 0.07 1.98
C LEU A 154 -11.23 0.39 0.49
N SER A 155 -10.25 0.07 -0.35
CA SER A 155 -10.31 0.30 -1.80
C SER A 155 -9.51 -0.71 -2.60
N ILE A 156 -9.89 -0.86 -3.86
CA ILE A 156 -9.19 -1.64 -4.88
C ILE A 156 -8.70 -0.66 -5.96
N THR A 157 -7.42 -0.76 -6.34
CA THR A 157 -6.85 0.01 -7.45
C THR A 157 -6.13 -0.92 -8.43
N ALA A 158 -6.69 -1.06 -9.62
CA ALA A 158 -6.14 -1.88 -10.69
C ALA A 158 -5.62 -1.01 -11.86
N PHE A 159 -4.35 -1.25 -12.32
CA PHE A 159 -3.71 -0.42 -13.33
C PHE A 159 -2.84 -1.22 -14.34
N PRO A 160 -3.46 -2.04 -15.27
CA PRO A 160 -4.87 -2.43 -15.36
C PRO A 160 -5.20 -3.67 -14.51
N GLY A 161 -6.48 -4.04 -14.52
CA GLY A 161 -6.98 -5.28 -13.91
C GLY A 161 -8.50 -5.24 -13.74
N TYR A 162 -9.09 -6.41 -13.59
CA TYR A 162 -10.52 -6.60 -13.45
C TYR A 162 -10.82 -7.83 -12.58
N MET A 163 -12.09 -8.02 -12.22
CA MET A 163 -12.53 -9.18 -11.44
C MET A 163 -12.58 -10.42 -12.33
N TRP A 164 -11.66 -11.35 -12.12
CA TRP A 164 -11.70 -12.65 -12.81
C TRP A 164 -12.92 -13.44 -12.34
N GLU A 165 -13.70 -13.94 -13.31
CA GLU A 165 -14.94 -14.67 -13.06
C GLU A 165 -15.88 -13.94 -12.08
N PRO A 166 -16.46 -12.79 -12.48
CA PRO A 166 -17.37 -12.02 -11.64
C PRO A 166 -18.60 -12.84 -11.25
N SER A 167 -19.05 -12.67 -10.02
CA SER A 167 -20.28 -13.27 -9.52
C SER A 167 -21.01 -12.31 -8.60
N PRO A 168 -22.34 -12.44 -8.41
CA PRO A 168 -23.09 -11.59 -7.48
C PRO A 168 -22.48 -11.56 -6.08
N ALA A 169 -21.98 -12.71 -5.59
CA ALA A 169 -21.33 -12.78 -4.27
C ALA A 169 -20.03 -11.99 -4.20
N LYS A 170 -19.16 -12.06 -5.24
CA LYS A 170 -17.93 -11.27 -5.31
C LYS A 170 -18.23 -9.77 -5.42
N LEU A 171 -19.20 -9.37 -6.23
CA LEU A 171 -19.62 -7.97 -6.37
C LEU A 171 -20.15 -7.42 -5.04
N GLN A 172 -21.03 -8.17 -4.37
CA GLN A 172 -21.56 -7.82 -3.07
C GLN A 172 -20.46 -7.69 -2.01
N ALA A 173 -19.45 -8.57 -2.03
CA ALA A 173 -18.34 -8.53 -1.06
C ALA A 173 -17.54 -7.22 -1.15
N ILE A 174 -17.36 -6.65 -2.35
CA ILE A 174 -16.59 -5.41 -2.54
C ILE A 174 -17.47 -4.14 -2.64
N SER A 175 -18.79 -4.25 -2.51
CA SER A 175 -19.75 -3.16 -2.76
C SER A 175 -19.54 -1.92 -1.89
N LYS A 176 -18.89 -2.08 -0.73
CA LYS A 176 -18.57 -0.97 0.20
C LYS A 176 -17.19 -0.36 -0.01
N MET A 177 -16.40 -0.87 -0.94
CA MET A 177 -15.07 -0.37 -1.25
C MET A 177 -15.14 0.71 -2.34
N CYS A 178 -14.14 1.61 -2.38
CA CYS A 178 -13.89 2.40 -3.58
C CYS A 178 -13.07 1.58 -4.58
N VAL A 179 -13.43 1.62 -5.84
CA VAL A 179 -12.75 0.89 -6.93
C VAL A 179 -12.22 1.88 -7.96
N PHE A 180 -10.91 1.87 -8.18
CA PHE A 180 -10.24 2.71 -9.18
C PHE A 180 -9.58 1.82 -10.22
N MET A 181 -9.98 1.98 -11.48
CA MET A 181 -9.52 1.17 -12.59
C MET A 181 -8.91 2.07 -13.66
N TYR A 182 -7.67 1.77 -14.03
CA TYR A 182 -6.93 2.48 -15.09
C TYR A 182 -6.53 1.50 -16.17
N VAL A 183 -6.72 1.87 -17.43
CA VAL A 183 -6.31 1.05 -18.59
C VAL A 183 -5.68 1.93 -19.66
N GLY A 184 -4.65 1.43 -20.33
CA GLY A 184 -4.05 2.12 -21.47
C GLY A 184 -4.95 2.07 -22.69
N GLU A 185 -5.08 3.17 -23.43
CA GLU A 185 -5.86 3.24 -24.69
C GLU A 185 -5.37 2.21 -25.72
N ASN A 186 -4.05 1.96 -25.72
CA ASN A 186 -3.38 1.03 -26.63
C ASN A 186 -3.00 -0.30 -25.94
N ASP A 187 -3.80 -0.74 -24.97
CA ASP A 187 -3.58 -2.02 -24.29
C ASP A 187 -3.72 -3.17 -25.29
N PRO A 188 -2.64 -3.92 -25.62
CA PRO A 188 -2.70 -5.00 -26.61
C PRO A 188 -3.55 -6.20 -26.18
N TYR A 189 -3.87 -6.32 -24.88
CA TYR A 189 -4.72 -7.38 -24.34
C TYR A 189 -6.22 -7.01 -24.42
N MET A 190 -6.54 -5.78 -24.87
CA MET A 190 -7.91 -5.30 -25.09
C MET A 190 -8.81 -5.36 -23.83
N TRP A 191 -8.22 -5.08 -22.65
CA TRP A 191 -8.94 -5.16 -21.37
C TRP A 191 -9.91 -4.01 -21.13
N HIS A 192 -9.91 -2.98 -22.00
CA HIS A 192 -10.77 -1.81 -21.79
C HIS A 192 -12.27 -2.17 -21.74
N ASP A 193 -12.75 -3.04 -22.62
CA ASP A 193 -14.19 -3.37 -22.68
C ASP A 193 -14.63 -4.15 -21.45
N GLU A 194 -13.77 -5.06 -20.96
CA GLU A 194 -14.02 -5.80 -19.73
C GLU A 194 -14.05 -4.89 -18.52
N MET A 195 -13.02 -4.08 -18.35
CA MET A 195 -12.89 -3.13 -17.24
C MET A 195 -13.98 -2.07 -17.26
N LYS A 196 -14.39 -1.57 -18.43
CA LYS A 196 -15.48 -0.62 -18.57
C LYS A 196 -16.80 -1.23 -18.12
N ARG A 197 -17.12 -2.43 -18.63
CA ARG A 197 -18.34 -3.19 -18.29
C ARG A 197 -18.40 -3.46 -16.78
N GLU A 198 -17.29 -3.90 -16.20
CA GLU A 198 -17.22 -4.14 -14.76
C GLU A 198 -17.43 -2.87 -13.93
N ALA A 199 -16.82 -1.75 -14.33
CA ALA A 199 -17.04 -0.47 -13.65
C ALA A 199 -18.52 0.00 -13.75
N GLU A 200 -19.20 -0.28 -14.86
CA GLU A 200 -20.63 0.01 -15.03
C GLU A 200 -21.48 -0.87 -14.11
N VAL A 201 -21.19 -2.17 -14.02
CA VAL A 201 -21.87 -3.10 -13.11
C VAL A 201 -21.67 -2.67 -11.66
N LEU A 202 -20.45 -2.40 -11.25
CA LEU A 202 -20.13 -1.96 -9.90
C LEU A 202 -20.88 -0.68 -9.51
N ARG A 203 -20.96 0.30 -10.42
CA ARG A 203 -21.76 1.52 -10.19
C ARG A 203 -23.25 1.23 -10.09
N GLY A 204 -23.77 0.30 -10.91
CA GLY A 204 -25.16 -0.15 -10.84
C GLY A 204 -25.51 -0.77 -9.49
N GLU A 205 -24.56 -1.44 -8.84
CA GLU A 205 -24.68 -2.02 -7.49
C GLU A 205 -24.40 -0.99 -6.36
N GLY A 206 -24.19 0.29 -6.71
CA GLY A 206 -23.93 1.35 -5.73
C GLY A 206 -22.49 1.48 -5.25
N THR A 207 -21.55 0.74 -5.84
CA THR A 207 -20.12 0.85 -5.54
C THR A 207 -19.55 2.15 -6.10
N VAL A 208 -18.71 2.85 -5.34
CA VAL A 208 -17.93 3.99 -5.85
C VAL A 208 -16.85 3.46 -6.79
N ALA A 209 -17.15 3.41 -8.09
CA ALA A 209 -16.25 2.86 -9.12
C ALA A 209 -15.86 3.93 -10.15
N ARG A 210 -14.55 4.15 -10.32
CA ARG A 210 -13.98 5.02 -11.35
C ARG A 210 -13.20 4.20 -12.36
N TYR A 211 -13.50 4.41 -13.64
CA TYR A 211 -12.80 3.85 -14.77
C TYR A 211 -12.13 4.96 -15.57
N THR A 212 -10.85 4.83 -15.85
CA THR A 212 -10.03 5.85 -16.52
C THR A 212 -9.23 5.20 -17.65
N VAL A 213 -9.37 5.74 -18.86
CA VAL A 213 -8.56 5.37 -20.02
C VAL A 213 -7.37 6.33 -20.09
N GLU A 214 -6.17 5.78 -20.04
CA GLU A 214 -4.91 6.51 -20.18
C GLU A 214 -4.55 6.67 -21.66
N LYS A 215 -4.71 7.88 -22.17
CA LYS A 215 -4.61 8.19 -23.61
C LYS A 215 -3.22 7.90 -24.16
N GLY A 216 -3.13 7.19 -25.25
CA GLY A 216 -1.88 6.79 -25.92
C GLY A 216 -1.04 5.77 -25.14
N GLN A 217 -1.51 5.30 -23.97
CA GLN A 217 -0.71 4.39 -23.14
C GLN A 217 -0.94 2.92 -23.51
N PRO A 218 0.11 2.09 -23.44
CA PRO A 218 0.01 0.64 -23.56
C PRO A 218 -0.46 0.00 -22.24
N HIS A 219 -0.44 -1.34 -22.17
CA HIS A 219 -0.75 -2.11 -20.96
C HIS A 219 0.04 -1.65 -19.71
N ARG A 220 1.33 -1.39 -19.88
CA ARG A 220 2.18 -0.80 -18.85
C ARG A 220 2.18 0.72 -19.00
N MET A 221 1.29 1.38 -18.30
CA MET A 221 1.08 2.82 -18.38
C MET A 221 2.22 3.62 -17.73
N GLU A 222 2.95 4.43 -18.53
CA GLU A 222 4.00 5.31 -18.02
C GLU A 222 3.42 6.48 -17.21
N THR A 223 2.20 6.90 -17.54
CA THR A 223 1.47 7.97 -16.84
C THR A 223 1.14 7.67 -15.38
N LEU A 224 1.28 6.42 -14.95
CA LEU A 224 1.06 5.96 -13.56
C LEU A 224 2.35 5.52 -12.88
N GLY A 225 3.51 5.82 -13.47
CA GLY A 225 4.83 5.51 -12.93
C GLY A 225 5.69 6.75 -12.71
N GLY A 226 6.74 6.63 -11.91
CA GLY A 226 7.66 7.73 -11.64
C GLY A 226 6.94 9.00 -11.15
N ALA A 227 7.08 10.11 -11.86
CA ALA A 227 6.42 11.37 -11.53
C ALA A 227 4.88 11.29 -11.58
N GLY A 228 4.31 10.38 -12.37
CA GLY A 228 2.86 10.17 -12.48
C GLY A 228 2.26 9.27 -11.41
N ALA A 229 3.07 8.61 -10.60
CA ALA A 229 2.63 7.67 -9.56
C ALA A 229 1.70 8.31 -8.51
N GLY A 230 1.84 9.62 -8.27
CA GLY A 230 0.98 10.38 -7.36
C GLY A 230 -0.52 10.24 -7.65
N ARG A 231 -0.89 10.01 -8.90
CA ARG A 231 -2.30 9.81 -9.31
C ARG A 231 -2.95 8.56 -8.69
N LEU A 232 -2.18 7.51 -8.44
CA LEU A 232 -2.67 6.33 -7.71
C LEU A 232 -3.00 6.71 -6.25
N PHE A 233 -2.15 7.54 -5.64
CA PHE A 233 -2.34 7.99 -4.26
C PHE A 233 -3.51 8.96 -4.09
N GLU A 234 -3.84 9.77 -5.11
CA GLU A 234 -5.07 10.56 -5.13
C GLU A 234 -6.31 9.67 -4.97
N GLY A 235 -6.33 8.49 -5.61
CA GLY A 235 -7.38 7.49 -5.43
C GLY A 235 -7.41 6.92 -4.00
N PHE A 236 -6.26 6.60 -3.41
CA PHE A 236 -6.21 6.14 -2.03
C PHE A 236 -6.70 7.20 -1.03
N GLU A 237 -6.30 8.46 -1.22
CA GLU A 237 -6.74 9.57 -0.39
C GLU A 237 -8.24 9.86 -0.54
N GLU A 238 -8.79 9.73 -1.76
CA GLU A 238 -10.23 9.81 -2.00
C GLU A 238 -10.99 8.69 -1.29
N ALA A 239 -10.51 7.44 -1.37
CA ALA A 239 -11.12 6.32 -0.68
C ALA A 239 -11.19 6.52 0.84
N ARG A 240 -10.13 7.08 1.44
CA ARG A 240 -10.09 7.41 2.86
C ARG A 240 -11.16 8.43 3.27
N LYS A 241 -11.61 9.27 2.35
CA LYS A 241 -12.66 10.28 2.60
C LYS A 241 -14.06 9.73 2.32
N SER A 242 -14.22 8.89 1.30
CA SER A 242 -15.53 8.54 0.74
C SER A 242 -15.99 7.12 1.07
N CYS A 243 -15.08 6.19 1.34
CA CYS A 243 -15.39 4.76 1.57
C CYS A 243 -15.00 4.27 2.98
N ARG A 244 -14.57 5.19 3.85
CA ARG A 244 -14.33 4.90 5.26
C ARG A 244 -15.67 4.73 5.98
N GLN A 245 -15.97 3.50 6.38
CA GLN A 245 -17.20 3.15 7.13
C GLN A 245 -16.84 2.54 8.47
#